data_7d7cc85176edd7948faea6d6c414efa3
#
_entry.id   7d7cc85176edd7948faea6d6c414efa3
#
_cell.length_a   1.000
_cell.length_b   1.000
_cell.length_c   1.000
_cell.angle_alpha   90.00
_cell.angle_beta   90.00
_cell.angle_gamma   90.00
#
_symmetry.space_group_name_H-M   'P 1'
#
loop_
_entity.id
_entity.type
_entity.pdbx_description
1 polymer ?
#
loop_
_entity_poly.entity_id
_entity_poly.type
_entity_poly.pdbx_seq_one_letter_code
_entity_poly.pdbx_strand_id
1 'polypeptide(L)'
;RDWYIWSDTDPGNGWHQGAQGYYYGFFWSGMPDLNYTNPEVTAQMNNVVRYWLDDIGVDGFRIDAAKHLIEDGDQRENTPATHDWYKKFYAVYKTDHPNAYTVGEVYGAGGFIAQTYTDQLDHVFNFELASGFVNSANGRSNTGINSAYTLTLKNMLEGNFATFLTNHDQNRTMSVFNGD
;
A
#
# COMPACT_ATOMS: atom_id res chain seq x y z
N ARG A 1 -4.52 1.91 -24.96
CA ARG A 1 -4.55 0.48 -24.62
C ARG A 1 -3.35 0.13 -23.73
N ASP A 2 -2.17 0.57 -24.04
CA ASP A 2 -0.91 0.18 -23.39
C ASP A 2 -0.73 0.69 -21.93
N TRP A 3 -1.68 1.47 -21.44
CA TRP A 3 -1.75 1.89 -20.04
C TRP A 3 -2.30 0.80 -19.11
N TYR A 4 -2.84 -0.27 -19.69
CA TYR A 4 -3.35 -1.44 -18.99
C TYR A 4 -2.71 -2.70 -19.56
N ILE A 5 -2.72 -3.78 -18.81
CA ILE A 5 -2.19 -5.08 -19.26
C ILE A 5 -3.33 -5.87 -19.90
N TRP A 6 -3.10 -6.37 -21.13
CA TRP A 6 -4.11 -7.06 -21.94
C TRP A 6 -3.62 -8.44 -22.38
N SER A 7 -4.57 -9.37 -22.55
CA SER A 7 -4.37 -10.68 -23.16
C SER A 7 -5.49 -10.97 -24.16
N ASP A 8 -5.18 -11.66 -25.25
CA ASP A 8 -6.17 -12.11 -26.22
C ASP A 8 -6.92 -13.37 -25.76
N THR A 9 -6.36 -14.11 -24.80
CA THR A 9 -6.94 -15.30 -24.20
C THR A 9 -7.06 -15.10 -22.68
N ASP A 10 -7.95 -15.88 -22.03
CA ASP A 10 -8.11 -15.82 -20.57
C ASP A 10 -6.90 -16.42 -19.84
N PRO A 11 -6.08 -15.64 -19.13
CA PRO A 11 -5.00 -16.17 -18.31
C PRO A 11 -5.44 -16.67 -16.92
N GLY A 12 -6.71 -16.49 -16.55
CA GLY A 12 -7.27 -16.93 -15.27
C GLY A 12 -7.38 -15.85 -14.22
N ASN A 13 -7.04 -16.16 -12.97
CA ASN A 13 -7.25 -15.29 -11.81
C ASN A 13 -6.70 -13.85 -11.97
N GLY A 14 -7.55 -12.88 -11.68
CA GLY A 14 -7.21 -11.45 -11.80
C GLY A 14 -7.39 -10.90 -13.22
N TRP A 15 -7.86 -11.71 -14.17
CA TRP A 15 -8.16 -11.28 -15.54
C TRP A 15 -9.66 -11.23 -15.77
N HIS A 16 -10.10 -10.22 -16.48
CA HIS A 16 -11.51 -9.95 -16.69
C HIS A 16 -11.80 -9.69 -18.16
N GLN A 17 -12.88 -10.26 -18.68
CA GLN A 17 -13.26 -10.09 -20.07
C GLN A 17 -13.74 -8.65 -20.33
N GLY A 18 -13.14 -8.00 -21.32
CA GLY A 18 -13.53 -6.71 -21.85
C GLY A 18 -13.88 -6.77 -23.33
N ALA A 19 -14.19 -5.64 -23.94
CA ALA A 19 -14.58 -5.57 -25.36
C ALA A 19 -13.41 -5.89 -26.33
N GLN A 20 -12.16 -5.81 -25.87
CA GLN A 20 -10.96 -5.97 -26.71
C GLN A 20 -10.02 -7.07 -26.21
N GLY A 21 -10.53 -8.10 -25.55
CA GLY A 21 -9.78 -9.16 -24.90
C GLY A 21 -9.93 -9.12 -23.39
N TYR A 22 -8.96 -9.71 -22.68
CA TYR A 22 -8.94 -9.74 -21.23
C TYR A 22 -7.99 -8.68 -20.70
N TYR A 23 -8.42 -7.90 -19.69
CA TYR A 23 -7.58 -6.95 -18.97
C TYR A 23 -7.29 -7.43 -17.56
N TYR A 24 -6.15 -7.03 -17.04
CA TYR A 24 -5.76 -7.35 -15.68
C TYR A 24 -6.39 -6.38 -14.68
N GLY A 25 -6.90 -6.90 -13.56
CA GLY A 25 -7.44 -6.16 -12.43
C GLY A 25 -7.41 -7.05 -11.20
N PHE A 26 -6.34 -6.92 -10.39
CA PHE A 26 -6.06 -7.81 -9.27
C PHE A 26 -7.23 -7.95 -8.30
N PHE A 27 -7.85 -6.84 -7.93
CA PHE A 27 -8.89 -6.83 -6.90
C PHE A 27 -10.26 -7.26 -7.44
N TRP A 28 -10.70 -6.69 -8.56
CA TRP A 28 -11.99 -7.05 -9.19
C TRP A 28 -12.17 -6.37 -10.56
N SER A 29 -13.17 -6.82 -11.31
CA SER A 29 -13.42 -6.37 -12.69
C SER A 29 -13.69 -4.87 -12.88
N GLY A 30 -14.11 -4.17 -11.83
CA GLY A 30 -14.31 -2.72 -11.88
C GLY A 30 -13.07 -1.88 -11.58
N MET A 31 -11.94 -2.52 -11.25
CA MET A 31 -10.66 -1.88 -10.94
C MET A 31 -9.54 -2.43 -11.82
N PRO A 32 -9.46 -2.04 -13.10
CA PRO A 32 -8.35 -2.41 -13.96
C PRO A 32 -7.06 -1.76 -13.48
N ASP A 33 -5.99 -2.55 -13.37
CA ASP A 33 -4.70 -2.07 -12.88
C ASP A 33 -3.95 -1.31 -13.97
N LEU A 34 -3.36 -0.17 -13.60
CA LEU A 34 -2.47 0.57 -14.49
C LEU A 34 -1.16 -0.18 -14.70
N ASN A 35 -0.70 -0.20 -15.93
CA ASN A 35 0.57 -0.83 -16.29
C ASN A 35 1.77 0.05 -15.94
N TYR A 36 2.30 -0.06 -14.73
CA TYR A 36 3.46 0.69 -14.27
C TYR A 36 4.79 0.27 -14.91
N THR A 37 4.81 -0.80 -15.72
CA THR A 37 5.96 -1.10 -16.60
C THR A 37 6.01 -0.18 -17.82
N ASN A 38 4.90 0.50 -18.13
CA ASN A 38 4.84 1.53 -19.16
C ASN A 38 5.37 2.87 -18.60
N PRO A 39 6.45 3.43 -19.17
CA PRO A 39 7.02 4.69 -18.68
C PRO A 39 6.08 5.90 -18.81
N GLU A 40 5.13 5.88 -19.74
CA GLU A 40 4.14 6.94 -19.88
C GLU A 40 3.18 6.97 -18.69
N VAL A 41 2.78 5.81 -18.15
CA VAL A 41 1.97 5.70 -16.93
C VAL A 41 2.72 6.32 -15.75
N THR A 42 3.98 5.93 -15.55
CA THR A 42 4.84 6.51 -14.49
C THR A 42 4.99 8.02 -14.64
N ALA A 43 5.25 8.51 -15.86
CA ALA A 43 5.38 9.95 -16.14
C ALA A 43 4.09 10.71 -15.80
N GLN A 44 2.94 10.14 -16.17
CA GLN A 44 1.64 10.75 -15.87
C GLN A 44 1.31 10.73 -14.37
N MET A 45 1.63 9.65 -13.66
CA MET A 45 1.43 9.59 -12.21
C MET A 45 2.34 10.60 -11.47
N ASN A 46 3.56 10.81 -11.93
CA ASN A 46 4.42 11.87 -11.41
C ASN A 46 3.80 13.26 -11.65
N ASN A 47 3.16 13.49 -12.80
CA ASN A 47 2.44 14.75 -13.06
C ASN A 47 1.23 14.92 -12.13
N VAL A 48 0.48 13.83 -11.85
CA VAL A 48 -0.63 13.86 -10.87
C VAL A 48 -0.11 14.23 -9.48
N VAL A 49 1.00 13.63 -9.06
CA VAL A 49 1.61 13.95 -7.76
C VAL A 49 2.05 15.41 -7.68
N ARG A 50 2.72 15.92 -8.71
CA ARG A 50 3.10 17.35 -8.78
C ARG A 50 1.88 18.26 -8.74
N TYR A 51 0.84 17.98 -9.51
CA TYR A 51 -0.39 18.76 -9.48
C TYR A 51 -0.97 18.90 -8.06
N TRP A 52 -1.02 17.81 -7.32
CA TRP A 52 -1.53 17.85 -5.95
C TRP A 52 -0.60 18.57 -4.97
N LEU A 53 0.72 18.41 -5.11
CA LEU A 53 1.70 19.10 -4.26
C LEU A 53 1.85 20.58 -4.61
N ASP A 54 1.97 20.92 -5.91
CA ASP A 54 2.29 22.28 -6.38
C ASP A 54 1.06 23.16 -6.48
N ASP A 55 -0.01 22.66 -7.14
CA ASP A 55 -1.19 23.46 -7.48
C ASP A 55 -2.24 23.44 -6.38
N ILE A 56 -2.45 22.28 -5.74
CA ILE A 56 -3.45 22.11 -4.67
C ILE A 56 -2.84 22.34 -3.29
N GLY A 57 -1.56 22.03 -3.10
CA GLY A 57 -0.84 22.27 -1.84
C GLY A 57 -1.13 21.24 -0.75
N VAL A 58 -1.30 19.95 -1.12
CA VAL A 58 -1.41 18.88 -0.12
C VAL A 58 -0.05 18.61 0.53
N ASP A 59 -0.05 18.10 1.76
CA ASP A 59 1.17 17.79 2.50
C ASP A 59 1.75 16.40 2.17
N GLY A 60 1.02 15.57 1.41
CA GLY A 60 1.48 14.23 1.05
C GLY A 60 0.38 13.26 0.67
N PHE A 61 0.67 11.96 0.70
CA PHE A 61 -0.21 10.91 0.16
C PHE A 61 -0.28 9.68 1.06
N ARG A 62 -1.47 9.09 1.12
CA ARG A 62 -1.63 7.69 1.48
C ARG A 62 -1.58 6.86 0.20
N ILE A 63 -0.67 5.90 0.16
CA ILE A 63 -0.51 4.98 -0.97
C ILE A 63 -1.30 3.72 -0.70
N ASP A 64 -2.36 3.55 -1.48
CA ASP A 64 -3.25 2.38 -1.41
C ASP A 64 -2.56 1.13 -1.93
N ALA A 65 -2.82 -0.03 -1.28
CA ALA A 65 -2.37 -1.35 -1.73
C ALA A 65 -0.91 -1.38 -2.23
N ALA A 66 0.00 -0.69 -1.54
CA ALA A 66 1.36 -0.39 -2.01
C ALA A 66 2.13 -1.62 -2.50
N LYS A 67 1.87 -2.80 -1.94
CA LYS A 67 2.57 -4.04 -2.30
C LYS A 67 2.18 -4.64 -3.66
N HIS A 68 1.08 -4.18 -4.28
CA HIS A 68 0.48 -4.74 -5.49
C HIS A 68 0.68 -3.88 -6.74
N LEU A 69 1.77 -3.12 -6.83
CA LEU A 69 1.92 -2.13 -7.91
C LEU A 69 2.36 -2.75 -9.26
N ILE A 70 3.31 -3.69 -9.23
CA ILE A 70 3.85 -4.35 -10.43
C ILE A 70 4.03 -5.83 -10.11
N GLU A 71 3.37 -6.69 -10.87
CA GLU A 71 3.50 -8.14 -10.77
C GLU A 71 4.70 -8.67 -11.55
N ASP A 72 5.20 -9.84 -11.15
CA ASP A 72 6.22 -10.59 -11.87
C ASP A 72 5.81 -12.08 -11.94
N GLY A 73 5.24 -12.48 -13.06
CA GLY A 73 4.67 -13.80 -13.26
C GLY A 73 3.57 -14.11 -12.24
N ASP A 74 3.77 -15.13 -11.41
CA ASP A 74 2.82 -15.53 -10.38
C ASP A 74 2.98 -14.72 -9.07
N GLN A 75 4.07 -13.97 -8.92
CA GLN A 75 4.28 -13.09 -7.78
C GLN A 75 3.50 -11.80 -7.95
N ARG A 76 2.45 -11.62 -7.16
CA ARG A 76 1.49 -10.51 -7.29
C ARG A 76 1.66 -9.40 -6.25
N GLU A 77 2.64 -9.54 -5.37
CA GLU A 77 2.92 -8.55 -4.32
C GLU A 77 4.40 -8.54 -3.95
N ASN A 78 4.87 -7.40 -3.47
CA ASN A 78 6.24 -7.21 -2.98
C ASN A 78 7.31 -7.64 -4.01
N THR A 79 7.06 -7.41 -5.29
CA THR A 79 8.02 -7.76 -6.35
C THR A 79 9.21 -6.80 -6.33
N PRO A 80 10.39 -7.23 -6.81
CA PRO A 80 11.53 -6.33 -6.99
C PRO A 80 11.17 -5.10 -7.85
N ALA A 81 10.34 -5.27 -8.89
CA ALA A 81 9.89 -4.20 -9.76
C ALA A 81 9.04 -3.16 -9.02
N THR A 82 8.13 -3.60 -8.11
CA THR A 82 7.36 -2.72 -7.23
C THR A 82 8.30 -1.89 -6.34
N HIS A 83 9.28 -2.52 -5.69
CA HIS A 83 10.24 -1.81 -4.85
C HIS A 83 11.11 -0.82 -5.63
N ASP A 84 11.61 -1.21 -6.79
CA ASP A 84 12.40 -0.33 -7.66
C ASP A 84 11.60 0.88 -8.16
N TRP A 85 10.31 0.68 -8.45
CA TRP A 85 9.43 1.77 -8.84
C TRP A 85 9.25 2.77 -7.69
N TYR A 86 8.96 2.31 -6.47
CA TYR A 86 8.80 3.20 -5.31
C TYR A 86 10.08 3.95 -4.94
N LYS A 87 11.25 3.35 -5.05
CA LYS A 87 12.53 4.06 -4.85
C LYS A 87 12.70 5.24 -5.81
N LYS A 88 12.37 5.02 -7.08
CA LYS A 88 12.41 6.09 -8.10
C LYS A 88 11.36 7.17 -7.83
N PHE A 89 10.14 6.75 -7.50
CA PHE A 89 9.05 7.65 -7.15
C PHE A 89 9.41 8.52 -5.94
N TYR A 90 9.91 7.91 -4.86
CA TYR A 90 10.36 8.61 -3.66
C TYR A 90 11.42 9.67 -3.99
N ALA A 91 12.43 9.30 -4.76
CA ALA A 91 13.49 10.23 -5.17
C ALA A 91 12.94 11.43 -5.97
N VAL A 92 11.97 11.20 -6.87
CA VAL A 92 11.37 12.26 -7.70
C VAL A 92 10.65 13.30 -6.84
N TYR A 93 9.68 12.89 -6.01
CA TYR A 93 8.90 13.88 -5.28
C TYR A 93 9.67 14.48 -4.09
N LYS A 94 10.59 13.75 -3.46
CA LYS A 94 11.42 14.27 -2.36
C LYS A 94 12.47 15.29 -2.82
N THR A 95 12.88 15.24 -4.08
CA THR A 95 13.79 16.26 -4.64
C THR A 95 13.13 17.63 -4.68
N ASP A 96 11.89 17.68 -5.14
CA ASP A 96 11.15 18.92 -5.29
C ASP A 96 10.40 19.32 -4.01
N HIS A 97 9.95 18.32 -3.24
CA HIS A 97 9.13 18.48 -2.02
C HIS A 97 9.70 17.65 -0.85
N PRO A 98 10.85 18.04 -0.25
CA PRO A 98 11.51 17.24 0.78
C PRO A 98 10.65 17.02 2.05
N ASN A 99 9.69 17.91 2.30
CA ASN A 99 8.76 17.81 3.42
C ASN A 99 7.45 17.08 3.10
N ALA A 100 7.19 16.72 1.83
CA ALA A 100 6.02 15.94 1.48
C ALA A 100 6.07 14.57 2.15
N TYR A 101 4.93 14.12 2.67
CA TYR A 101 4.83 12.89 3.47
C TYR A 101 4.11 11.79 2.72
N THR A 102 4.61 10.55 2.83
CA THR A 102 3.92 9.38 2.30
C THR A 102 3.75 8.29 3.36
N VAL A 103 2.56 7.69 3.38
CA VAL A 103 2.28 6.52 4.20
C VAL A 103 1.69 5.41 3.33
N GLY A 104 2.28 4.22 3.36
CA GLY A 104 1.87 3.10 2.54
C GLY A 104 0.98 2.11 3.27
N GLU A 105 -0.01 1.59 2.55
CA GLU A 105 -0.76 0.44 3.00
C GLU A 105 -0.09 -0.85 2.51
N VAL A 106 0.55 -1.56 3.46
CA VAL A 106 1.20 -2.86 3.23
C VAL A 106 0.52 -3.92 4.09
N TYR A 107 -0.80 -4.08 3.86
CA TYR A 107 -1.66 -4.95 4.67
C TYR A 107 -1.28 -6.43 4.57
N GLY A 108 -1.30 -7.12 5.71
CA GLY A 108 -1.08 -8.58 5.80
C GLY A 108 0.35 -9.05 5.49
N ALA A 109 1.28 -8.14 5.32
CA ALA A 109 2.65 -8.48 4.94
C ALA A 109 3.57 -8.81 6.13
N GLY A 110 3.11 -8.54 7.35
CA GLY A 110 3.94 -8.65 8.57
C GLY A 110 5.00 -7.55 8.67
N GLY A 111 5.48 -7.30 9.89
CA GLY A 111 6.44 -6.22 10.14
C GLY A 111 7.73 -6.34 9.33
N PHE A 112 8.20 -7.55 9.05
CA PHE A 112 9.40 -7.76 8.24
C PHE A 112 9.24 -7.25 6.80
N ILE A 113 8.11 -7.53 6.15
CA ILE A 113 7.85 -7.04 4.79
C ILE A 113 7.61 -5.53 4.81
N ALA A 114 6.86 -5.02 5.77
CA ALA A 114 6.63 -3.59 5.92
C ALA A 114 7.95 -2.80 6.02
N GLN A 115 8.95 -3.35 6.71
CA GLN A 115 10.28 -2.75 6.81
C GLN A 115 10.98 -2.59 5.45
N THR A 116 10.69 -3.43 4.47
CA THR A 116 11.33 -3.35 3.15
C THR A 116 10.94 -2.09 2.35
N TYR A 117 9.94 -1.33 2.81
CA TYR A 117 9.49 -0.07 2.20
C TYR A 117 10.09 1.19 2.84
N THR A 118 11.00 1.08 3.81
CA THR A 118 11.51 2.21 4.58
C THR A 118 12.37 3.21 3.79
N ASP A 119 12.91 2.81 2.65
CA ASP A 119 13.66 3.66 1.71
C ASP A 119 12.83 4.08 0.49
N GLN A 120 11.50 3.87 0.55
CA GLN A 120 10.57 4.03 -0.56
C GLN A 120 9.36 4.88 -0.19
N LEU A 121 8.97 4.85 1.08
CA LEU A 121 7.88 5.60 1.69
C LEU A 121 8.36 6.13 3.05
N ASP A 122 7.81 7.25 3.50
CA ASP A 122 8.20 7.79 4.81
C ASP A 122 7.77 6.87 5.95
N HIS A 123 6.54 6.33 5.85
CA HIS A 123 6.01 5.37 6.81
C HIS A 123 5.17 4.30 6.11
N VAL A 124 4.93 3.22 6.84
CA VAL A 124 3.90 2.21 6.51
C VAL A 124 2.94 2.06 7.69
N PHE A 125 1.69 1.71 7.43
CA PHE A 125 0.73 1.42 8.48
C PHE A 125 1.09 0.13 9.23
N ASN A 126 1.15 0.19 10.56
CA ASN A 126 1.41 -0.97 11.40
C ASN A 126 0.10 -1.67 11.79
N PHE A 127 -0.35 -2.57 10.94
CA PHE A 127 -1.60 -3.34 11.12
C PHE A 127 -1.53 -4.34 12.29
N GLU A 128 -0.35 -4.89 12.57
CA GLU A 128 -0.17 -5.81 13.71
C GLU A 128 -0.37 -5.07 15.03
N LEU A 129 0.21 -3.88 15.15
CA LEU A 129 0.06 -3.07 16.36
C LEU A 129 -1.39 -2.57 16.51
N ALA A 130 -2.04 -2.18 15.41
CA ALA A 130 -3.47 -1.83 15.40
C ALA A 130 -4.33 -2.99 15.92
N SER A 131 -4.12 -4.19 15.39
CA SER A 131 -4.79 -5.40 15.85
C SER A 131 -4.47 -5.72 17.32
N GLY A 132 -3.23 -5.52 17.73
CA GLY A 132 -2.78 -5.68 19.11
C GLY A 132 -3.53 -4.76 20.10
N PHE A 133 -3.73 -3.50 19.76
CA PHE A 133 -4.50 -2.55 20.55
C PHE A 133 -5.96 -3.00 20.71
N VAL A 134 -6.63 -3.28 19.59
CA VAL A 134 -8.04 -3.68 19.59
C VAL A 134 -8.26 -4.99 20.35
N ASN A 135 -7.42 -6.00 20.10
CA ASN A 135 -7.52 -7.30 20.76
C ASN A 135 -7.23 -7.21 22.27
N SER A 136 -6.26 -6.40 22.67
CA SER A 136 -5.94 -6.20 24.09
C SER A 136 -7.08 -5.50 24.84
N ALA A 137 -7.66 -4.48 24.26
CA ALA A 137 -8.79 -3.77 24.85
C ALA A 137 -10.02 -4.69 24.96
N ASN A 138 -10.37 -5.40 23.89
CA ASN A 138 -11.52 -6.31 23.86
C ASN A 138 -11.34 -7.50 24.82
N GLY A 139 -10.13 -8.05 24.89
CA GLY A 139 -9.79 -9.16 25.79
C GLY A 139 -9.49 -8.73 27.23
N ARG A 140 -9.47 -7.41 27.53
CA ARG A 140 -9.04 -6.85 28.83
C ARG A 140 -7.70 -7.41 29.30
N SER A 141 -6.75 -7.54 28.34
CA SER A 141 -5.43 -8.16 28.56
C SER A 141 -4.39 -7.42 27.73
N ASN A 142 -3.20 -7.24 28.29
CA ASN A 142 -2.08 -6.62 27.58
C ASN A 142 -1.28 -7.59 26.69
N THR A 143 -1.65 -8.85 26.62
CA THR A 143 -0.91 -9.89 25.87
C THR A 143 -0.83 -9.54 24.38
N GLY A 144 -1.93 -9.15 23.77
CA GLY A 144 -1.99 -8.83 22.34
C GLY A 144 -1.09 -7.65 21.97
N ILE A 145 -1.17 -6.54 22.72
CA ILE A 145 -0.35 -5.37 22.48
C ILE A 145 1.13 -5.63 22.76
N ASN A 146 1.47 -6.37 23.81
CA ASN A 146 2.85 -6.70 24.13
C ASN A 146 3.50 -7.55 23.02
N SER A 147 2.77 -8.54 22.50
CA SER A 147 3.25 -9.38 21.40
C SER A 147 3.43 -8.56 20.13
N ALA A 148 2.45 -7.74 19.74
CA ALA A 148 2.52 -6.88 18.55
C ALA A 148 3.64 -5.83 18.66
N TYR A 149 3.79 -5.21 19.83
CA TYR A 149 4.86 -4.25 20.07
C TYR A 149 6.25 -4.87 20.02
N THR A 150 6.42 -6.08 20.58
CA THR A 150 7.68 -6.83 20.50
C THR A 150 8.05 -7.15 19.05
N LEU A 151 7.06 -7.59 18.23
CA LEU A 151 7.26 -7.82 16.80
C LEU A 151 7.61 -6.53 16.06
N THR A 152 6.96 -5.42 16.39
CA THR A 152 7.26 -4.11 15.83
C THR A 152 8.71 -3.71 16.10
N LEU A 153 9.15 -3.76 17.36
CA LEU A 153 10.54 -3.42 17.73
C LEU A 153 11.56 -4.33 17.06
N LYS A 154 11.21 -5.58 16.80
CA LYS A 154 12.12 -6.54 16.14
C LYS A 154 12.22 -6.33 14.63
N ASN A 155 11.12 -5.97 13.98
CA ASN A 155 10.98 -6.03 12.54
C ASN A 155 10.84 -4.66 11.87
N MET A 156 10.64 -3.59 12.62
CA MET A 156 10.50 -2.23 12.07
C MET A 156 11.53 -1.31 12.71
N LEU A 157 12.12 -0.45 11.91
CA LEU A 157 13.01 0.61 12.45
C LEU A 157 12.14 1.61 13.22
N GLU A 158 12.69 2.12 14.32
CA GLU A 158 12.04 3.14 15.12
C GLU A 158 11.69 4.36 14.25
N GLY A 159 10.42 4.77 14.33
CA GLY A 159 9.92 5.92 13.58
C GLY A 159 9.44 5.65 12.16
N ASN A 160 9.60 4.45 11.60
CA ASN A 160 9.22 4.16 10.20
C ASN A 160 7.83 3.55 10.02
N PHE A 161 6.95 3.68 11.00
CA PHE A 161 5.59 3.18 10.92
C PHE A 161 4.58 4.15 11.51
N ALA A 162 3.38 4.15 10.95
CA ALA A 162 2.24 4.90 11.45
C ALA A 162 1.32 3.99 12.27
N THR A 163 0.90 4.47 13.44
CA THR A 163 -0.05 3.77 14.31
C THR A 163 -1.47 4.23 14.03
N PHE A 164 -2.42 3.32 14.17
CA PHE A 164 -3.85 3.58 14.04
C PHE A 164 -4.64 2.53 14.81
N LEU A 165 -5.95 2.63 14.88
CA LEU A 165 -6.81 1.60 15.51
C LEU A 165 -7.55 0.77 14.47
N THR A 166 -8.25 1.43 13.57
CA THR A 166 -8.99 0.83 12.46
C THR A 166 -9.01 1.79 11.27
N ASN A 167 -9.30 1.29 10.08
CA ASN A 167 -9.49 2.08 8.87
C ASN A 167 -10.86 1.81 8.23
N HIS A 168 -11.09 2.33 7.03
CA HIS A 168 -12.36 2.19 6.30
C HIS A 168 -12.65 0.77 5.79
N ASP A 169 -11.62 -0.10 5.72
CA ASP A 169 -11.73 -1.51 5.31
C ASP A 169 -11.94 -2.46 6.49
N GLN A 170 -11.97 -1.95 7.70
CA GLN A 170 -12.12 -2.70 8.93
C GLN A 170 -13.39 -2.30 9.69
N ASN A 171 -13.85 -3.17 10.58
CA ASN A 171 -14.93 -2.84 11.51
C ASN A 171 -14.55 -1.65 12.38
N ARG A 172 -15.49 -0.73 12.60
CA ARG A 172 -15.30 0.39 13.53
C ARG A 172 -14.95 -0.11 14.93
N THR A 173 -13.99 0.54 15.59
CA THR A 173 -13.53 0.16 16.94
C THR A 173 -14.70 -0.01 17.92
N MET A 174 -15.65 0.95 17.94
CA MET A 174 -16.84 0.86 18.80
C MET A 174 -17.74 -0.33 18.44
N SER A 175 -17.80 -0.74 17.18
CA SER A 175 -18.56 -1.94 16.80
C SER A 175 -17.89 -3.23 17.29
N VAL A 176 -16.57 -3.26 17.34
CA VAL A 176 -15.80 -4.41 17.90
C VAL A 176 -16.02 -4.53 19.40
N PHE A 177 -16.18 -3.42 20.10
CA PHE A 177 -16.40 -3.37 21.55
C PHE A 177 -17.89 -3.39 21.96
N ASN A 178 -18.82 -3.66 21.01
CA ASN A 178 -20.27 -3.67 21.25
C ASN A 178 -20.80 -2.34 21.83
N GLY A 179 -20.15 -1.25 21.53
CA GLY A 179 -20.52 0.10 22.00
C GLY A 179 -20.00 0.46 23.39
N ASP A 180 -19.13 -0.35 23.99
CA ASP A 180 -18.52 -0.13 25.31
C ASP A 180 -17.33 0.87 25.23
#